data_7a00a55c6ac13a6d56aaea6a83a3668e
#
_entry.id   7a00a55c6ac13a6d56aaea6a83a3668e
#
_cell.length_a   1.000
_cell.length_b   1.000
_cell.length_c   1.000
_cell.angle_alpha   90.00
_cell.angle_beta   90.00
_cell.angle_gamma   90.00
#
_symmetry.space_group_name_H-M   'P 1'
#
loop_
_entity.id
_entity.type
_entity.pdbx_description
1 polymer ?
#
loop_
_entity_poly.entity_id
_entity_poly.type
_entity_poly.pdbx_seq_one_letter_code
_entity_poly.pdbx_strand_id
1 'polypeptide(L)'
;MKKQFILLAVVGLVLTSCGIYTKYQRPEDITTDGLYGHDLDGQSLDSLSLFAASDTTSIASLSWRELFTDPQLQSLIEQALQGNTDLLSAQQRIKEAEATLMSAKLSYLPSFMLTPQGGVSSFDNSKGSWTYSGIASASWEVDIFGKLTNAKRRSKALYLQSLEYEQAVSTSLIANVANLYYTLLMLDEQYRISEETAASWRESVRTMRAMMAAGMTNEASVSQSEANCRQVEASLLDLRQQVKEVENSLSILLGDVPGTIERGRLAGQEFPQELAVGVPLQLLSRRPDVKSAELSLASAFYSTNAARSAFYPSITLSGTAGWTNSAGSMIVNPGKLLFSAIGSLTQPLFNKGLNVAQLKICLLYTSP
;
A
#
# COMPACT_ATOMS: atom_id res chain seq x y z
N MET A 1 6.63 34.94 -48.25
CA MET A 1 6.42 33.53 -48.62
C MET A 1 7.40 32.57 -47.94
N LYS A 2 8.74 32.72 -48.02
CA LYS A 2 9.68 31.77 -47.37
C LYS A 2 9.50 31.66 -45.84
N LYS A 3 9.22 32.75 -45.11
CA LYS A 3 8.97 32.71 -43.65
C LYS A 3 7.69 31.98 -43.28
N GLN A 4 6.65 32.06 -44.11
CA GLN A 4 5.38 31.34 -43.87
C GLN A 4 5.49 29.86 -44.14
N PHE A 5 6.31 29.45 -45.15
CA PHE A 5 6.60 28.05 -45.43
C PHE A 5 7.43 27.40 -44.29
N ILE A 6 8.40 28.11 -43.74
CA ILE A 6 9.19 27.64 -42.58
C ILE A 6 8.28 27.48 -41.34
N LEU A 7 7.37 28.44 -41.10
CA LEU A 7 6.43 28.34 -40.01
C LEU A 7 5.47 27.15 -40.18
N LEU A 8 4.95 26.92 -41.37
CA LEU A 8 4.10 25.77 -41.71
C LEU A 8 4.85 24.42 -41.61
N ALA A 9 6.11 24.37 -42.00
CA ALA A 9 6.96 23.19 -41.84
C ALA A 9 7.26 22.88 -40.38
N VAL A 10 7.52 23.90 -39.56
CA VAL A 10 7.71 23.73 -38.11
C VAL A 10 6.42 23.31 -37.42
N VAL A 11 5.26 23.87 -37.77
CA VAL A 11 3.96 23.45 -37.27
C VAL A 11 3.63 22.04 -37.71
N GLY A 12 3.96 21.64 -38.95
CA GLY A 12 3.77 20.27 -39.48
C GLY A 12 4.66 19.26 -38.71
N LEU A 13 5.90 19.59 -38.39
CA LEU A 13 6.80 18.76 -37.59
C LEU A 13 6.30 18.60 -36.12
N VAL A 14 5.67 19.60 -35.55
CA VAL A 14 5.09 19.53 -34.20
C VAL A 14 3.83 18.65 -34.17
N LEU A 15 3.07 18.59 -35.25
CA LEU A 15 1.86 17.78 -35.34
C LEU A 15 2.14 16.26 -35.56
N THR A 16 3.33 15.89 -36.03
CA THR A 16 3.74 14.46 -36.19
C THR A 16 4.32 13.84 -34.92
N SER A 17 4.37 14.59 -33.81
CA SER A 17 4.83 14.11 -32.49
C SER A 17 3.93 13.05 -31.83
N CYS A 18 2.96 12.48 -32.55
CA CYS A 18 1.94 11.59 -31.98
C CYS A 18 2.39 10.17 -31.64
N GLY A 19 3.69 9.84 -31.63
CA GLY A 19 4.13 8.46 -31.48
C GLY A 19 5.14 8.14 -30.38
N ILE A 20 5.59 9.14 -29.61
CA ILE A 20 6.69 8.93 -28.62
C ILE A 20 6.17 8.25 -27.35
N TYR A 21 4.88 8.31 -27.07
CA TYR A 21 4.27 7.78 -25.84
C TYR A 21 3.20 6.76 -26.16
N THR A 22 3.51 5.51 -25.86
CA THR A 22 2.50 4.47 -25.74
C THR A 22 1.73 4.69 -24.44
N LYS A 23 0.42 4.50 -24.46
CA LYS A 23 -0.37 4.40 -23.21
C LYS A 23 -0.07 3.03 -22.60
N TYR A 24 -0.06 2.95 -21.27
CA TYR A 24 -0.05 1.66 -20.60
C TYR A 24 -1.29 0.87 -21.06
N GLN A 25 -1.06 -0.33 -21.53
CA GLN A 25 -2.09 -1.32 -21.82
C GLN A 25 -1.81 -2.53 -20.97
N ARG A 26 -2.85 -3.08 -20.38
CA ARG A 26 -2.74 -4.33 -19.64
C ARG A 26 -2.31 -5.43 -20.62
N PRO A 27 -1.35 -6.30 -20.25
CA PRO A 27 -1.02 -7.45 -21.07
C PRO A 27 -2.27 -8.31 -21.27
N GLU A 28 -2.62 -8.59 -22.54
CA GLU A 28 -3.79 -9.41 -22.90
C GLU A 28 -3.45 -10.91 -22.97
N ASP A 29 -2.17 -11.24 -23.12
CA ASP A 29 -1.68 -12.60 -23.33
C ASP A 29 -1.35 -13.35 -22.02
N ILE A 30 -1.98 -13.01 -20.90
CA ILE A 30 -1.80 -13.76 -19.65
C ILE A 30 -2.60 -15.05 -19.78
N THR A 31 -1.90 -16.16 -20.05
CA THR A 31 -2.51 -17.49 -20.00
C THR A 31 -2.89 -17.82 -18.57
N THR A 32 -4.15 -18.15 -18.37
CA THR A 32 -4.71 -18.52 -17.06
C THR A 32 -4.83 -20.04 -16.92
N ASP A 33 -4.41 -20.77 -17.95
CA ASP A 33 -4.46 -22.24 -17.98
C ASP A 33 -3.54 -22.81 -16.88
N GLY A 34 -4.10 -23.66 -16.03
CA GLY A 34 -3.38 -24.34 -14.95
C GLY A 34 -3.18 -23.51 -13.68
N LEU A 35 -3.73 -22.29 -13.57
CA LEU A 35 -3.62 -21.45 -12.35
C LEU A 35 -4.20 -22.12 -11.09
N TYR A 36 -5.22 -22.95 -11.26
CA TYR A 36 -5.87 -23.68 -10.17
C TYR A 36 -5.42 -25.13 -10.05
N GLY A 37 -4.37 -25.51 -10.77
CA GLY A 37 -3.86 -26.90 -10.81
C GLY A 37 -4.67 -27.80 -11.74
N HIS A 38 -4.46 -29.11 -11.57
CA HIS A 38 -5.13 -30.17 -12.32
C HIS A 38 -5.88 -31.08 -11.34
N ASP A 39 -6.97 -31.69 -11.81
CA ASP A 39 -7.64 -32.74 -11.08
C ASP A 39 -6.81 -34.06 -11.06
N LEU A 40 -7.33 -35.06 -10.38
CA LEU A 40 -6.67 -36.38 -10.32
C LEU A 40 -6.55 -37.11 -11.69
N ASP A 41 -7.32 -36.67 -12.68
CA ASP A 41 -7.32 -37.15 -14.05
C ASP A 41 -6.44 -36.27 -14.99
N GLY A 42 -5.74 -35.28 -14.45
CA GLY A 42 -4.84 -34.40 -15.19
C GLY A 42 -5.54 -33.33 -16.05
N GLN A 43 -6.84 -33.11 -15.87
CA GLN A 43 -7.56 -32.00 -16.52
C GLN A 43 -7.35 -30.71 -15.73
N SER A 44 -7.13 -29.59 -16.44
CA SER A 44 -7.03 -28.28 -15.81
C SER A 44 -8.33 -27.95 -15.09
N LEU A 45 -8.25 -27.59 -13.81
CA LEU A 45 -9.40 -27.13 -13.03
C LEU A 45 -10.01 -25.86 -13.57
N ASP A 46 -9.27 -25.11 -14.41
CA ASP A 46 -9.76 -23.91 -15.12
C ASP A 46 -10.80 -24.25 -16.20
N SER A 47 -10.75 -25.48 -16.75
CA SER A 47 -11.64 -25.95 -17.82
C SER A 47 -12.91 -26.63 -17.29
N LEU A 48 -13.00 -26.89 -15.99
CA LEU A 48 -14.19 -27.48 -15.42
C LEU A 48 -15.35 -26.48 -15.51
N SER A 49 -16.31 -26.83 -16.36
CA SER A 49 -17.60 -26.15 -16.56
C SER A 49 -18.45 -26.01 -15.27
N LEU A 50 -17.96 -26.51 -14.12
CA LEU A 50 -18.50 -26.27 -12.80
C LEU A 50 -18.58 -24.76 -12.44
N PHE A 51 -17.78 -23.92 -13.11
CA PHE A 51 -17.82 -22.46 -12.89
C PHE A 51 -18.78 -21.72 -13.83
N ALA A 52 -19.37 -22.41 -14.80
CA ALA A 52 -20.35 -21.86 -15.74
C ALA A 52 -21.80 -21.95 -15.21
N ALA A 53 -22.05 -22.62 -14.11
CA ALA A 53 -23.37 -22.71 -13.51
C ALA A 53 -23.63 -21.50 -12.61
N SER A 54 -24.16 -20.49 -13.18
CA SER A 54 -25.28 -19.60 -12.83
C SER A 54 -25.50 -19.13 -11.38
N ASP A 55 -24.59 -19.28 -10.40
CA ASP A 55 -24.88 -18.67 -9.12
C ASP A 55 -23.79 -17.68 -8.72
N THR A 56 -24.17 -16.40 -8.82
CA THR A 56 -23.33 -15.21 -8.60
C THR A 56 -23.05 -14.94 -7.13
N THR A 57 -23.42 -15.82 -6.24
CA THR A 57 -23.13 -15.76 -4.79
C THR A 57 -21.81 -16.43 -4.46
N SER A 58 -20.75 -16.01 -5.15
CA SER A 58 -19.40 -16.39 -4.74
C SER A 58 -19.09 -15.78 -3.36
N ILE A 59 -18.43 -16.53 -2.48
CA ILE A 59 -17.93 -16.06 -1.18
C ILE A 59 -17.17 -14.73 -1.28
N ALA A 60 -16.53 -14.48 -2.42
CA ALA A 60 -15.80 -13.24 -2.69
C ALA A 60 -16.68 -12.04 -2.99
N SER A 61 -18.00 -12.20 -3.11
CA SER A 61 -18.97 -11.09 -3.21
C SER A 61 -19.69 -10.80 -1.89
N LEU A 62 -19.56 -11.69 -0.89
CA LEU A 62 -20.15 -11.50 0.43
C LEU A 62 -19.41 -10.42 1.22
N SER A 63 -20.17 -9.59 1.92
CA SER A 63 -19.63 -8.70 2.93
C SER A 63 -19.10 -9.53 4.12
N TRP A 64 -18.04 -9.06 4.77
CA TRP A 64 -17.54 -9.73 5.98
C TRP A 64 -18.62 -9.81 7.08
N ARG A 65 -19.60 -8.90 7.10
CA ARG A 65 -20.73 -8.94 8.03
C ARG A 65 -21.71 -10.07 7.73
N GLU A 66 -21.81 -10.45 6.47
CA GLU A 66 -22.63 -11.61 6.05
C GLU A 66 -21.91 -12.92 6.27
N LEU A 67 -20.57 -12.89 6.18
CA LEU A 67 -19.73 -14.06 6.43
C LEU A 67 -19.62 -14.38 7.93
N PHE A 68 -19.42 -13.36 8.77
CA PHE A 68 -19.28 -13.51 10.22
C PHE A 68 -20.56 -13.04 10.93
N THR A 69 -21.38 -13.98 11.37
CA THR A 69 -22.70 -13.70 11.95
C THR A 69 -22.66 -13.41 13.45
N ASP A 70 -21.55 -13.70 14.14
CA ASP A 70 -21.38 -13.45 15.57
C ASP A 70 -21.29 -11.94 15.86
N PRO A 71 -22.23 -11.36 16.65
CA PRO A 71 -22.24 -9.93 16.93
C PRO A 71 -21.00 -9.45 17.70
N GLN A 72 -20.39 -10.31 18.53
CA GLN A 72 -19.20 -9.96 19.30
C GLN A 72 -17.99 -9.88 18.38
N LEU A 73 -17.86 -10.82 17.46
CA LEU A 73 -16.82 -10.75 16.42
C LEU A 73 -16.99 -9.51 15.53
N GLN A 74 -18.22 -9.20 15.12
CA GLN A 74 -18.50 -8.00 14.33
C GLN A 74 -18.07 -6.72 15.07
N SER A 75 -18.40 -6.62 16.35
CA SER A 75 -17.98 -5.48 17.19
C SER A 75 -16.46 -5.35 17.28
N LEU A 76 -15.74 -6.46 17.46
CA LEU A 76 -14.28 -6.48 17.52
C LEU A 76 -13.67 -6.06 16.18
N ILE A 77 -14.21 -6.53 15.06
CA ILE A 77 -13.77 -6.12 13.71
C ILE A 77 -13.99 -4.60 13.53
N GLU A 78 -15.13 -4.07 13.92
CA GLU A 78 -15.40 -2.63 13.82
C GLU A 78 -14.44 -1.79 14.67
N GLN A 79 -14.16 -2.25 15.89
CA GLN A 79 -13.16 -1.61 16.76
C GLN A 79 -11.78 -1.65 16.13
N ALA A 80 -11.35 -2.80 15.59
CA ALA A 80 -10.08 -2.93 14.91
C ALA A 80 -9.96 -1.98 13.71
N LEU A 81 -11.00 -1.89 12.88
CA LEU A 81 -11.02 -0.99 11.72
C LEU A 81 -10.92 0.50 12.11
N GLN A 82 -11.29 0.87 13.33
CA GLN A 82 -11.20 2.24 13.82
C GLN A 82 -9.88 2.52 14.55
N GLY A 83 -9.35 1.53 15.30
CA GLY A 83 -8.24 1.70 16.23
C GLY A 83 -6.89 1.18 15.73
N ASN A 84 -6.86 0.33 14.70
CA ASN A 84 -5.63 -0.31 14.28
C ASN A 84 -4.61 0.68 13.69
N THR A 85 -3.39 0.68 14.24
CA THR A 85 -2.32 1.61 13.86
C THR A 85 -1.82 1.40 12.43
N ASP A 86 -1.80 0.16 11.94
CA ASP A 86 -1.34 -0.14 10.59
C ASP A 86 -2.33 0.36 9.55
N LEU A 87 -3.64 0.21 9.81
CA LEU A 87 -4.69 0.74 8.96
C LEU A 87 -4.69 2.28 8.95
N LEU A 88 -4.56 2.91 10.12
CA LEU A 88 -4.41 4.36 10.22
C LEU A 88 -3.17 4.87 9.48
N SER A 89 -2.05 4.14 9.55
CA SER A 89 -0.83 4.44 8.80
C SER A 89 -1.04 4.32 7.28
N ALA A 90 -1.76 3.27 6.83
CA ALA A 90 -2.12 3.11 5.42
C ALA A 90 -2.98 4.28 4.91
N GLN A 91 -3.93 4.76 5.71
CA GLN A 91 -4.75 5.94 5.39
C GLN A 91 -3.92 7.23 5.28
N GLN A 92 -2.89 7.41 6.12
CA GLN A 92 -2.00 8.56 5.98
C GLN A 92 -1.16 8.48 4.69
N ARG A 93 -0.71 7.29 4.27
CA ARG A 93 -0.02 7.09 2.99
C ARG A 93 -0.87 7.48 1.78
N ILE A 94 -2.20 7.29 1.85
CA ILE A 94 -3.11 7.78 0.80
C ILE A 94 -3.03 9.31 0.69
N LYS A 95 -3.07 10.02 1.83
CA LYS A 95 -2.96 11.50 1.85
C LYS A 95 -1.61 11.99 1.32
N GLU A 96 -0.52 11.29 1.65
CA GLU A 96 0.81 11.59 1.09
C GLU A 96 0.86 11.39 -0.43
N ALA A 97 0.29 10.30 -0.93
CA ALA A 97 0.21 10.02 -2.35
C ALA A 97 -0.69 11.02 -3.08
N GLU A 98 -1.80 11.45 -2.46
CA GLU A 98 -2.69 12.50 -2.99
C GLU A 98 -1.97 13.85 -3.07
N ALA A 99 -1.23 14.24 -2.05
CA ALA A 99 -0.42 15.47 -2.04
C ALA A 99 0.65 15.42 -3.14
N THR A 100 1.29 14.28 -3.33
CA THR A 100 2.26 14.06 -4.42
C THR A 100 1.61 14.16 -5.80
N LEU A 101 0.41 13.60 -5.97
CA LEU A 101 -0.36 13.73 -7.20
C LEU A 101 -0.79 15.20 -7.45
N MET A 102 -1.18 15.91 -6.40
CA MET A 102 -1.49 17.34 -6.48
C MET A 102 -0.28 18.13 -6.95
N SER A 103 0.91 17.91 -6.37
CA SER A 103 2.16 18.53 -6.81
C SER A 103 2.46 18.24 -8.29
N ALA A 104 2.29 16.98 -8.72
CA ALA A 104 2.47 16.59 -10.13
C ALA A 104 1.44 17.24 -11.07
N LYS A 105 0.22 17.51 -10.61
CA LYS A 105 -0.79 18.29 -11.38
C LYS A 105 -0.40 19.76 -11.48
N LEU A 106 0.09 20.35 -10.38
CA LEU A 106 0.49 21.75 -10.33
C LEU A 106 1.79 22.02 -11.11
N SER A 107 2.61 21.00 -11.40
CA SER A 107 3.83 21.13 -12.23
C SER A 107 3.55 21.60 -13.66
N TYR A 108 2.31 21.56 -14.13
CA TYR A 108 1.91 22.16 -15.42
C TYR A 108 1.73 23.69 -15.35
N LEU A 109 1.70 24.27 -14.17
CA LEU A 109 1.59 25.70 -13.97
C LEU A 109 2.98 26.33 -13.86
N PRO A 110 3.13 27.60 -14.23
CA PRO A 110 4.38 28.31 -13.99
C PRO A 110 4.68 28.42 -12.50
N SER A 111 5.96 28.28 -12.14
CA SER A 111 6.46 28.60 -10.81
C SER A 111 6.74 30.11 -10.70
N PHE A 112 6.44 30.69 -9.56
CA PHE A 112 6.73 32.08 -9.25
C PHE A 112 7.67 32.16 -8.05
N MET A 113 8.70 32.99 -8.14
CA MET A 113 9.68 33.18 -7.08
C MET A 113 9.98 34.68 -6.92
N LEU A 114 10.03 35.16 -5.69
CA LEU A 114 10.50 36.50 -5.35
C LEU A 114 11.85 36.35 -4.64
N THR A 115 12.88 36.98 -5.22
CA THR A 115 14.26 36.87 -4.73
C THR A 115 14.79 38.28 -4.41
N PRO A 116 14.62 38.78 -3.18
CA PRO A 116 15.32 39.95 -2.71
C PRO A 116 16.77 39.62 -2.43
N GLN A 117 17.69 40.42 -2.91
CA GLN A 117 19.13 40.27 -2.68
C GLN A 117 19.76 41.57 -2.27
N GLY A 118 20.70 41.53 -1.35
CA GLY A 118 21.55 42.64 -0.95
C GLY A 118 22.97 42.16 -0.77
N GLY A 119 23.94 42.94 -1.22
CA GLY A 119 25.35 42.61 -1.12
C GLY A 119 26.23 43.84 -1.03
N VAL A 120 27.43 43.64 -0.49
CA VAL A 120 28.51 44.62 -0.51
C VAL A 120 29.72 43.97 -1.18
N SER A 121 30.29 44.66 -2.15
CA SER A 121 31.52 44.22 -2.80
C SER A 121 32.59 45.32 -2.69
N SER A 122 33.82 44.96 -2.37
CA SER A 122 34.96 45.82 -2.36
C SER A 122 36.04 45.14 -3.16
N PHE A 123 36.73 45.89 -4.01
CA PHE A 123 37.84 45.43 -4.79
C PHE A 123 39.05 46.31 -4.51
N ASP A 124 40.20 45.74 -4.28
CA ASP A 124 41.48 46.43 -4.07
C ASP A 124 41.43 47.53 -3.00
N ASN A 125 40.88 47.20 -1.80
CA ASN A 125 40.72 48.11 -0.67
C ASN A 125 39.88 49.37 -0.94
N SER A 126 39.13 49.40 -2.05
CA SER A 126 38.19 50.46 -2.36
C SER A 126 37.00 50.49 -1.39
N LYS A 127 36.36 51.67 -1.31
CA LYS A 127 35.09 51.76 -0.54
C LYS A 127 34.08 50.74 -1.06
N GLY A 128 33.51 49.92 -0.17
CA GLY A 128 32.52 48.89 -0.52
C GLY A 128 31.34 49.51 -1.30
N SER A 129 31.00 48.86 -2.39
CA SER A 129 29.81 49.15 -3.19
C SER A 129 28.66 48.32 -2.73
N TRP A 130 27.56 48.95 -2.33
CA TRP A 130 26.34 48.27 -1.92
C TRP A 130 25.45 48.02 -3.13
N THR A 131 25.04 46.80 -3.31
CA THR A 131 24.06 46.42 -4.33
C THR A 131 22.82 45.82 -3.68
N TYR A 132 21.67 46.12 -4.21
CA TYR A 132 20.41 45.49 -3.84
C TYR A 132 19.56 45.24 -5.08
N SER A 133 18.77 44.21 -5.06
CA SER A 133 17.79 43.87 -6.09
C SER A 133 16.58 43.16 -5.48
N GLY A 134 15.43 43.42 -6.06
CA GLY A 134 14.19 42.68 -5.78
C GLY A 134 13.64 42.20 -7.11
N ILE A 135 13.77 40.90 -7.37
CA ILE A 135 13.40 40.30 -8.65
C ILE A 135 12.28 39.25 -8.40
N ALA A 136 11.15 39.44 -9.06
CA ALA A 136 10.14 38.43 -9.25
C ALA A 136 10.44 37.68 -10.54
N SER A 137 10.52 36.34 -10.46
CA SER A 137 10.74 35.46 -11.61
C SER A 137 9.58 34.51 -11.78
N ALA A 138 9.22 34.22 -13.02
CA ALA A 138 8.29 33.17 -13.40
C ALA A 138 9.03 32.19 -14.30
N SER A 139 8.81 30.90 -14.12
CA SER A 139 9.38 29.86 -14.97
C SER A 139 8.33 28.79 -15.26
N TRP A 140 8.21 28.42 -16.52
CA TRP A 140 7.24 27.44 -16.99
C TRP A 140 7.91 26.45 -17.97
N GLU A 141 7.87 25.18 -17.65
CA GLU A 141 8.32 24.09 -18.52
C GLU A 141 7.13 23.63 -19.39
N VAL A 142 7.30 23.72 -20.71
CA VAL A 142 6.29 23.27 -21.69
C VAL A 142 6.46 21.78 -21.93
N ASP A 143 5.43 20.99 -21.66
CA ASP A 143 5.47 19.51 -21.75
C ASP A 143 5.24 19.00 -23.18
N ILE A 144 6.18 19.26 -24.09
CA ILE A 144 6.08 18.80 -25.49
C ILE A 144 6.38 17.29 -25.56
N PHE A 145 7.35 16.82 -24.81
CA PHE A 145 7.82 15.44 -24.83
C PHE A 145 7.25 14.59 -23.68
N GLY A 146 6.18 15.04 -23.01
CA GLY A 146 5.41 14.28 -22.03
C GLY A 146 6.14 13.90 -20.76
N LYS A 147 7.20 14.58 -20.40
CA LYS A 147 7.92 14.40 -19.12
C LYS A 147 6.98 14.64 -17.93
N LEU A 148 6.30 15.78 -17.91
CA LEU A 148 5.32 16.11 -16.86
C LEU A 148 4.07 15.23 -16.93
N THR A 149 3.62 14.90 -18.14
CA THR A 149 2.50 13.99 -18.37
C THR A 149 2.76 12.61 -17.78
N ASN A 150 3.93 12.03 -18.03
CA ASN A 150 4.28 10.73 -17.48
C ASN A 150 4.53 10.80 -15.95
N ALA A 151 5.14 11.88 -15.44
CA ALA A 151 5.28 12.10 -14.00
C ALA A 151 3.91 12.14 -13.30
N LYS A 152 2.93 12.87 -13.85
CA LYS A 152 1.55 12.91 -13.33
C LYS A 152 0.87 11.55 -13.40
N ARG A 153 1.01 10.80 -14.52
CA ARG A 153 0.44 9.46 -14.67
C ARG A 153 1.04 8.48 -13.67
N ARG A 154 2.35 8.56 -13.44
CA ARG A 154 3.06 7.79 -12.41
C ARG A 154 2.49 8.10 -11.01
N SER A 155 2.40 9.39 -10.64
CA SER A 155 1.84 9.79 -9.34
C SER A 155 0.39 9.36 -9.19
N LYS A 156 -0.41 9.35 -10.28
CA LYS A 156 -1.78 8.83 -10.26
C LYS A 156 -1.79 7.32 -10.02
N ALA A 157 -0.91 6.54 -10.65
CA ALA A 157 -0.80 5.10 -10.42
C ALA A 157 -0.40 4.79 -8.97
N LEU A 158 0.55 5.53 -8.40
CA LEU A 158 0.95 5.40 -6.99
C LEU A 158 -0.18 5.77 -6.01
N TYR A 159 -0.96 6.80 -6.32
CA TYR A 159 -2.14 7.14 -5.53
C TYR A 159 -3.19 6.02 -5.55
N LEU A 160 -3.51 5.48 -6.73
CA LEU A 160 -4.43 4.35 -6.84
C LEU A 160 -3.88 3.10 -6.13
N GLN A 161 -2.58 2.85 -6.23
CA GLN A 161 -1.90 1.76 -5.52
C GLN A 161 -2.04 1.90 -4.00
N SER A 162 -1.96 3.11 -3.46
CA SER A 162 -2.13 3.33 -2.02
C SER A 162 -3.54 3.01 -1.53
N LEU A 163 -4.57 3.22 -2.38
CA LEU A 163 -5.96 2.82 -2.08
C LEU A 163 -6.10 1.28 -2.02
N GLU A 164 -5.54 0.58 -3.01
CA GLU A 164 -5.57 -0.89 -3.02
C GLU A 164 -4.75 -1.49 -1.87
N TYR A 165 -3.66 -0.83 -1.47
CA TYR A 165 -2.88 -1.23 -0.31
C TYR A 165 -3.67 -1.09 1.00
N GLU A 166 -4.38 0.02 1.20
CA GLU A 166 -5.26 0.21 2.36
C GLU A 166 -6.35 -0.87 2.41
N GLN A 167 -6.97 -1.19 1.27
CA GLN A 167 -7.95 -2.26 1.18
C GLN A 167 -7.34 -3.63 1.52
N ALA A 168 -6.11 -3.91 1.08
CA ALA A 168 -5.39 -5.14 1.43
C ALA A 168 -5.12 -5.23 2.94
N VAL A 169 -4.66 -4.14 3.56
CA VAL A 169 -4.44 -4.05 5.01
C VAL A 169 -5.75 -4.28 5.77
N SER A 170 -6.83 -3.63 5.36
CA SER A 170 -8.17 -3.79 5.95
C SER A 170 -8.65 -5.24 5.88
N THR A 171 -8.52 -5.88 4.71
CA THR A 171 -8.92 -7.29 4.52
C THR A 171 -8.10 -8.22 5.40
N SER A 172 -6.77 -8.00 5.45
CA SER A 172 -5.87 -8.78 6.31
C SER A 172 -6.18 -8.60 7.80
N LEU A 173 -6.49 -7.37 8.22
CA LEU A 173 -6.88 -7.07 9.59
C LEU A 173 -8.16 -7.82 10.00
N ILE A 174 -9.20 -7.78 9.16
CA ILE A 174 -10.46 -8.53 9.40
C ILE A 174 -10.18 -10.03 9.55
N ALA A 175 -9.38 -10.60 8.64
CA ALA A 175 -9.02 -12.01 8.68
C ALA A 175 -8.23 -12.38 9.96
N ASN A 176 -7.29 -11.55 10.37
CA ASN A 176 -6.48 -11.77 11.57
C ASN A 176 -7.32 -11.67 12.85
N VAL A 177 -8.22 -10.67 12.94
CA VAL A 177 -9.16 -10.54 14.08
C VAL A 177 -10.05 -11.77 14.17
N ALA A 178 -10.63 -12.23 13.05
CA ALA A 178 -11.47 -13.42 13.01
C ALA A 178 -10.69 -14.68 13.42
N ASN A 179 -9.48 -14.87 12.90
CA ASN A 179 -8.62 -16.01 13.25
C ASN A 179 -8.29 -16.05 14.75
N LEU A 180 -7.91 -14.92 15.35
CA LEU A 180 -7.63 -14.84 16.78
C LEU A 180 -8.89 -15.07 17.62
N TYR A 181 -10.04 -14.54 17.19
CA TYR A 181 -11.32 -14.74 17.85
C TYR A 181 -11.70 -16.23 17.91
N TYR A 182 -11.68 -16.93 16.76
CA TYR A 182 -11.98 -18.36 16.72
C TYR A 182 -10.94 -19.21 17.44
N THR A 183 -9.68 -18.76 17.47
CA THR A 183 -8.64 -19.39 18.30
C THR A 183 -8.96 -19.27 19.78
N LEU A 184 -9.47 -18.13 20.24
CA LEU A 184 -9.93 -17.95 21.62
C LEU A 184 -11.10 -18.88 21.95
N LEU A 185 -12.11 -18.96 21.07
CA LEU A 185 -13.25 -19.88 21.28
C LEU A 185 -12.80 -21.35 21.36
N MET A 186 -11.84 -21.73 20.52
CA MET A 186 -11.26 -23.07 20.56
C MET A 186 -10.51 -23.33 21.88
N LEU A 187 -9.69 -22.39 22.35
CA LEU A 187 -8.94 -22.52 23.58
C LEU A 187 -9.87 -22.57 24.81
N ASP A 188 -10.94 -21.79 24.82
CA ASP A 188 -11.96 -21.84 25.89
C ASP A 188 -12.64 -23.20 25.96
N GLU A 189 -12.98 -23.78 24.81
CA GLU A 189 -13.59 -25.10 24.77
C GLU A 189 -12.61 -26.19 25.19
N GLN A 190 -11.32 -26.11 24.78
CA GLN A 190 -10.27 -26.99 25.25
C GLN A 190 -10.07 -26.88 26.76
N TYR A 191 -10.08 -25.66 27.30
CA TYR A 191 -9.99 -25.43 28.73
C TYR A 191 -11.14 -26.07 29.48
N ARG A 192 -12.40 -25.89 29.02
CA ARG A 192 -13.60 -26.48 29.61
C ARG A 192 -13.52 -28.02 29.64
N ILE A 193 -13.15 -28.63 28.51
CA ILE A 193 -13.01 -30.10 28.41
C ILE A 193 -11.89 -30.59 29.34
N SER A 194 -10.77 -29.89 29.39
CA SER A 194 -9.65 -30.26 30.27
C SER A 194 -10.00 -30.09 31.76
N GLU A 195 -10.83 -29.11 32.11
CA GLU A 195 -11.33 -28.91 33.48
C GLU A 195 -12.24 -30.07 33.92
N GLU A 196 -13.17 -30.49 33.04
CA GLU A 196 -14.04 -31.67 33.29
C GLU A 196 -13.21 -32.96 33.38
N THR A 197 -12.18 -33.10 32.52
CA THR A 197 -11.26 -34.22 32.56
C THR A 197 -10.45 -34.26 33.85
N ALA A 198 -9.94 -33.12 34.32
CA ALA A 198 -9.23 -33.00 35.60
C ALA A 198 -10.15 -33.38 36.77
N ALA A 199 -11.42 -32.99 36.77
CA ALA A 199 -12.42 -33.38 37.76
C ALA A 199 -12.62 -34.89 37.78
N SER A 200 -12.72 -35.54 36.62
CA SER A 200 -12.87 -36.98 36.48
C SER A 200 -11.61 -37.75 36.97
N TRP A 201 -10.43 -37.24 36.69
CA TRP A 201 -9.18 -37.82 37.20
C TRP A 201 -9.06 -37.69 38.72
N ARG A 202 -9.46 -36.55 39.33
CA ARG A 202 -9.48 -36.42 40.79
C ARG A 202 -10.38 -37.47 41.46
N GLU A 203 -11.55 -37.72 40.87
CA GLU A 203 -12.45 -38.78 41.33
C GLU A 203 -11.84 -40.19 41.17
N SER A 204 -11.18 -40.44 40.02
CA SER A 204 -10.45 -41.69 39.77
C SER A 204 -9.35 -41.92 40.81
N VAL A 205 -8.55 -40.90 41.12
CA VAL A 205 -7.52 -40.97 42.16
C VAL A 205 -8.12 -41.29 43.52
N ARG A 206 -9.25 -40.67 43.88
CA ARG A 206 -9.96 -40.96 45.14
C ARG A 206 -10.43 -42.39 45.20
N THR A 207 -10.99 -42.90 44.13
CA THR A 207 -11.44 -44.31 44.00
C THR A 207 -10.27 -45.27 44.12
N MET A 208 -9.17 -45.02 43.43
CA MET A 208 -7.97 -45.86 43.46
C MET A 208 -7.34 -45.90 44.86
N ARG A 209 -7.32 -44.81 45.59
CA ARG A 209 -6.86 -44.74 47.00
C ARG A 209 -7.79 -45.57 47.90
N ALA A 210 -9.10 -45.53 47.74
CA ALA A 210 -10.06 -46.36 48.49
C ALA A 210 -9.88 -47.85 48.17
N MET A 211 -9.66 -48.23 46.92
CA MET A 211 -9.39 -49.62 46.51
C MET A 211 -8.05 -50.11 47.09
N MET A 212 -7.02 -49.28 47.15
CA MET A 212 -5.77 -49.62 47.79
C MET A 212 -5.94 -49.86 49.30
N ALA A 213 -6.71 -49.03 49.98
CA ALA A 213 -7.03 -49.21 51.40
C ALA A 213 -7.82 -50.50 51.68
N ALA A 214 -8.64 -50.96 50.70
CA ALA A 214 -9.34 -52.25 50.73
C ALA A 214 -8.49 -53.45 50.27
N GLY A 215 -7.21 -53.26 49.93
CA GLY A 215 -6.33 -54.30 49.45
C GLY A 215 -6.62 -54.80 48.03
N MET A 216 -7.41 -54.09 47.25
CA MET A 216 -7.84 -54.45 45.91
C MET A 216 -6.91 -53.94 44.79
N THR A 217 -5.99 -53.05 45.12
CA THR A 217 -4.98 -52.50 44.18
C THR A 217 -3.68 -52.21 44.91
N ASN A 218 -2.63 -51.82 44.16
CA ASN A 218 -1.31 -51.53 44.69
C ASN A 218 -0.97 -50.00 44.60
N GLU A 219 0.07 -49.56 45.28
CA GLU A 219 0.54 -48.17 45.30
C GLU A 219 0.96 -47.65 43.92
N ALA A 220 1.50 -48.55 43.04
CA ALA A 220 1.91 -48.19 41.70
C ALA A 220 0.72 -47.69 40.85
N SER A 221 -0.45 -48.34 40.98
CA SER A 221 -1.67 -47.94 40.28
C SER A 221 -2.22 -46.57 40.77
N VAL A 222 -2.11 -46.31 42.07
CA VAL A 222 -2.49 -45.03 42.67
C VAL A 222 -1.55 -43.92 42.15
N SER A 223 -0.24 -44.13 42.21
CA SER A 223 0.77 -43.20 41.74
C SER A 223 0.62 -42.89 40.24
N GLN A 224 0.30 -43.88 39.42
CA GLN A 224 0.01 -43.67 37.99
C GLN A 224 -1.22 -42.76 37.78
N SER A 225 -2.29 -43.03 38.54
CA SER A 225 -3.50 -42.20 38.45
C SER A 225 -3.25 -40.76 38.93
N GLU A 226 -2.45 -40.59 39.96
CA GLU A 226 -2.04 -39.26 40.45
C GLU A 226 -1.18 -38.51 39.41
N ALA A 227 -0.22 -39.20 38.77
CA ALA A 227 0.61 -38.62 37.72
C ALA A 227 -0.24 -38.12 36.54
N ASN A 228 -1.20 -38.94 36.08
CA ASN A 228 -2.14 -38.53 35.01
C ASN A 228 -2.99 -37.33 35.43
N CYS A 229 -3.50 -37.31 36.67
CA CYS A 229 -4.25 -36.17 37.20
C CYS A 229 -3.41 -34.89 37.19
N ARG A 230 -2.17 -34.93 37.69
CA ARG A 230 -1.24 -33.81 37.71
C ARG A 230 -0.86 -33.33 36.32
N GLN A 231 -0.72 -34.25 35.35
CA GLN A 231 -0.45 -33.88 33.96
C GLN A 231 -1.60 -33.06 33.35
N VAL A 232 -2.85 -33.48 33.58
CA VAL A 232 -4.03 -32.73 33.10
C VAL A 232 -4.14 -31.37 33.83
N GLU A 233 -3.88 -31.34 35.14
CA GLU A 233 -3.88 -30.08 35.89
C GLU A 233 -2.79 -29.11 35.41
N ALA A 234 -1.62 -29.60 35.02
CA ALA A 234 -0.57 -28.77 34.43
C ALA A 234 -1.01 -28.20 33.08
N SER A 235 -1.63 -28.99 32.21
CA SER A 235 -2.13 -28.51 30.90
C SER A 235 -3.19 -27.41 31.02
N LEU A 236 -3.96 -27.35 32.10
CA LEU A 236 -4.90 -26.25 32.35
C LEU A 236 -4.17 -24.90 32.56
N LEU A 237 -2.99 -24.91 33.17
CA LEU A 237 -2.19 -23.69 33.34
C LEU A 237 -1.64 -23.21 31.99
N ASP A 238 -1.17 -24.14 31.16
CA ASP A 238 -0.69 -23.83 29.81
C ASP A 238 -1.82 -23.25 28.93
N LEU A 239 -3.02 -23.82 29.00
CA LEU A 239 -4.19 -23.30 28.28
C LEU A 239 -4.56 -21.89 28.74
N ARG A 240 -4.52 -21.62 30.05
CA ARG A 240 -4.76 -20.25 30.56
C ARG A 240 -3.74 -19.24 30.04
N GLN A 241 -2.48 -19.64 29.99
CA GLN A 241 -1.43 -18.80 29.42
C GLN A 241 -1.72 -18.51 27.96
N GLN A 242 -2.02 -19.54 27.15
CA GLN A 242 -2.33 -19.37 25.71
C GLN A 242 -3.53 -18.44 25.50
N VAL A 243 -4.60 -18.58 26.30
CA VAL A 243 -5.75 -17.65 26.23
C VAL A 243 -5.28 -16.21 26.45
N LYS A 244 -4.45 -15.94 27.45
CA LYS A 244 -3.93 -14.60 27.71
C LYS A 244 -3.04 -14.07 26.58
N GLU A 245 -2.22 -14.90 25.99
CA GLU A 245 -1.37 -14.52 24.86
C GLU A 245 -2.20 -14.13 23.63
N VAL A 246 -3.27 -14.87 23.37
CA VAL A 246 -4.18 -14.56 22.24
C VAL A 246 -5.04 -13.33 22.54
N GLU A 247 -5.53 -13.15 23.79
CA GLU A 247 -6.22 -11.93 24.22
C GLU A 247 -5.33 -10.69 24.03
N ASN A 248 -4.06 -10.77 24.43
CA ASN A 248 -3.11 -9.67 24.26
C ASN A 248 -2.85 -9.39 22.76
N SER A 249 -2.71 -10.44 21.95
CA SER A 249 -2.50 -10.29 20.50
C SER A 249 -3.70 -9.62 19.83
N LEU A 250 -4.91 -9.99 20.25
CA LEU A 250 -6.13 -9.37 19.76
C LEU A 250 -6.24 -7.91 20.20
N SER A 251 -5.92 -7.60 21.47
CA SER A 251 -5.90 -6.22 21.98
C SER A 251 -4.97 -5.32 21.16
N ILE A 252 -3.81 -5.83 20.74
CA ILE A 252 -2.88 -5.09 19.84
C ILE A 252 -3.56 -4.77 18.50
N LEU A 253 -4.28 -5.72 17.90
CA LEU A 253 -4.99 -5.47 16.64
C LEU A 253 -6.12 -4.47 16.79
N LEU A 254 -6.77 -4.45 17.96
CA LEU A 254 -7.82 -3.48 18.29
C LEU A 254 -7.28 -2.07 18.56
N GLY A 255 -5.97 -1.93 18.76
CA GLY A 255 -5.35 -0.68 19.19
C GLY A 255 -5.64 -0.34 20.65
N ASP A 256 -5.93 -1.34 21.49
CA ASP A 256 -6.33 -1.17 22.88
C ASP A 256 -5.28 -1.75 23.84
N VAL A 257 -5.42 -1.42 25.12
CA VAL A 257 -4.57 -2.00 26.18
C VAL A 257 -4.93 -3.47 26.40
N PRO A 258 -3.95 -4.32 26.78
CA PRO A 258 -4.20 -5.73 27.07
C PRO A 258 -5.32 -5.92 28.09
N GLY A 259 -6.33 -6.70 27.73
CA GLY A 259 -7.51 -6.91 28.56
C GLY A 259 -8.20 -8.25 28.27
N THR A 260 -9.30 -8.51 28.98
CA THR A 260 -10.16 -9.66 28.68
C THR A 260 -11.09 -9.30 27.52
N ILE A 261 -11.18 -10.18 26.56
CA ILE A 261 -12.00 -10.00 25.34
C ILE A 261 -13.36 -10.68 25.58
N GLU A 262 -14.45 -9.92 25.42
CA GLU A 262 -15.79 -10.46 25.42
C GLU A 262 -16.02 -11.35 24.19
N ARG A 263 -16.54 -12.55 24.39
CA ARG A 263 -16.70 -13.54 23.33
C ARG A 263 -17.83 -14.52 23.60
N GLY A 264 -18.37 -15.10 22.52
CA GLY A 264 -19.39 -16.14 22.57
C GLY A 264 -18.84 -17.53 22.94
N ARG A 265 -19.53 -18.55 22.49
CA ARG A 265 -19.11 -19.96 22.64
C ARG A 265 -18.95 -20.60 21.28
N LEU A 266 -18.00 -21.52 21.16
CA LEU A 266 -17.75 -22.25 19.90
C LEU A 266 -19.00 -22.99 19.40
N ALA A 267 -19.75 -23.63 20.30
CA ALA A 267 -20.97 -24.38 19.95
C ALA A 267 -22.12 -23.52 19.40
N GLY A 268 -22.05 -22.17 19.55
CA GLY A 268 -23.06 -21.26 19.02
C GLY A 268 -22.68 -20.59 17.70
N GLN A 269 -21.59 -21.02 17.09
CA GLN A 269 -21.11 -20.42 15.82
C GLN A 269 -21.81 -21.05 14.62
N GLU A 270 -22.39 -20.21 13.78
CA GLU A 270 -23.03 -20.61 12.52
C GLU A 270 -22.25 -20.00 11.35
N PHE A 271 -21.95 -20.83 10.36
CA PHE A 271 -21.36 -20.39 9.09
C PHE A 271 -22.40 -20.50 7.98
N PRO A 272 -22.32 -19.67 6.94
CA PRO A 272 -23.18 -19.81 5.75
C PRO A 272 -23.07 -21.23 5.19
N GLN A 273 -24.22 -21.88 4.98
CA GLN A 273 -24.28 -23.30 4.59
C GLN A 273 -23.81 -23.56 3.14
N GLU A 274 -23.84 -22.56 2.28
CA GLU A 274 -23.45 -22.67 0.86
C GLU A 274 -22.27 -21.76 0.56
N LEU A 275 -21.07 -22.23 0.85
CA LEU A 275 -19.85 -21.65 0.32
C LEU A 275 -19.61 -22.28 -1.06
N ALA A 276 -19.93 -21.55 -2.15
CA ALA A 276 -19.61 -22.01 -3.49
C ALA A 276 -18.10 -22.24 -3.61
N VAL A 277 -17.72 -23.48 -3.86
CA VAL A 277 -16.34 -23.89 -4.07
C VAL A 277 -15.92 -23.42 -5.45
N GLY A 278 -15.02 -22.47 -5.50
CA GLY A 278 -14.42 -21.98 -6.73
C GLY A 278 -14.41 -20.47 -6.82
N VAL A 279 -13.24 -19.92 -7.09
CA VAL A 279 -13.04 -18.49 -7.30
C VAL A 279 -12.98 -18.25 -8.80
N PRO A 280 -14.02 -17.68 -9.47
CA PRO A 280 -13.94 -17.36 -10.88
C PRO A 280 -12.72 -16.48 -11.16
N LEU A 281 -12.07 -16.69 -12.30
CA LEU A 281 -10.88 -15.92 -12.72
C LEU A 281 -11.11 -14.40 -12.66
N GLN A 282 -12.35 -13.96 -12.91
CA GLN A 282 -12.76 -12.57 -12.79
C GLN A 282 -12.58 -12.01 -11.37
N LEU A 283 -12.58 -12.84 -10.32
CA LEU A 283 -12.36 -12.40 -8.95
C LEU A 283 -10.89 -12.10 -8.64
N LEU A 284 -9.94 -12.67 -9.38
CA LEU A 284 -8.53 -12.26 -9.30
C LEU A 284 -8.38 -10.76 -9.63
N SER A 285 -9.20 -10.26 -10.55
CA SER A 285 -9.22 -8.83 -10.88
C SER A 285 -9.77 -7.93 -9.76
N ARG A 286 -10.42 -8.50 -8.74
CA ARG A 286 -10.93 -7.76 -7.57
C ARG A 286 -9.97 -7.80 -6.38
N ARG A 287 -8.98 -8.67 -6.40
CA ARG A 287 -8.00 -8.78 -5.31
C ARG A 287 -7.15 -7.52 -5.21
N PRO A 288 -7.06 -6.87 -4.05
CA PRO A 288 -6.32 -5.62 -3.91
C PRO A 288 -4.80 -5.81 -4.08
N ASP A 289 -4.25 -6.98 -3.73
CA ASP A 289 -2.84 -7.29 -3.95
C ASP A 289 -2.49 -7.40 -5.44
N VAL A 290 -3.36 -8.02 -6.25
CA VAL A 290 -3.20 -8.11 -7.72
C VAL A 290 -3.29 -6.72 -8.36
N LYS A 291 -4.29 -5.93 -7.97
CA LYS A 291 -4.44 -4.54 -8.46
C LYS A 291 -3.25 -3.66 -8.05
N SER A 292 -2.76 -3.80 -6.82
CA SER A 292 -1.58 -3.08 -6.34
C SER A 292 -0.35 -3.43 -7.18
N ALA A 293 -0.14 -4.71 -7.52
CA ALA A 293 0.95 -5.15 -8.37
C ALA A 293 0.82 -4.59 -9.82
N GLU A 294 -0.39 -4.60 -10.40
CA GLU A 294 -0.66 -4.00 -11.71
C GLU A 294 -0.36 -2.49 -11.71
N LEU A 295 -0.78 -1.77 -10.67
CA LEU A 295 -0.53 -0.32 -10.54
C LEU A 295 0.95 -0.02 -10.32
N SER A 296 1.69 -0.93 -9.65
CA SER A 296 3.15 -0.86 -9.55
C SER A 296 3.80 -0.98 -10.93
N LEU A 297 3.37 -1.94 -11.75
CA LEU A 297 3.85 -2.09 -13.13
C LEU A 297 3.51 -0.86 -13.98
N ALA A 298 2.31 -0.33 -13.87
CA ALA A 298 1.91 0.90 -14.56
C ALA A 298 2.78 2.10 -14.14
N SER A 299 3.10 2.22 -12.85
CA SER A 299 4.00 3.25 -12.33
C SER A 299 5.42 3.10 -12.91
N ALA A 300 5.96 1.87 -12.97
CA ALA A 300 7.25 1.58 -13.60
C ALA A 300 7.26 1.91 -15.10
N PHE A 301 6.19 1.57 -15.82
CA PHE A 301 6.01 1.93 -17.22
C PHE A 301 6.05 3.44 -17.44
N TYR A 302 5.32 4.23 -16.65
CA TYR A 302 5.36 5.68 -16.75
C TYR A 302 6.72 6.26 -16.34
N SER A 303 7.42 5.63 -15.40
CA SER A 303 8.81 5.99 -15.05
C SER A 303 9.76 5.77 -16.24
N THR A 304 9.61 4.67 -16.96
CA THR A 304 10.37 4.37 -18.18
C THR A 304 10.12 5.42 -19.28
N ASN A 305 8.86 5.81 -19.46
CA ASN A 305 8.52 6.85 -20.43
C ASN A 305 9.07 8.23 -20.01
N ALA A 306 9.03 8.56 -18.72
CA ALA A 306 9.66 9.80 -18.21
C ALA A 306 11.20 9.78 -18.39
N ALA A 307 11.85 8.62 -18.17
CA ALA A 307 13.28 8.47 -18.42
C ALA A 307 13.65 8.60 -19.91
N ARG A 308 12.79 8.09 -20.81
CA ARG A 308 12.94 8.32 -22.26
C ARG A 308 12.79 9.80 -22.62
N SER A 309 11.87 10.51 -21.98
CA SER A 309 11.66 11.95 -22.21
C SER A 309 12.91 12.79 -21.87
N ALA A 310 13.75 12.32 -20.95
CA ALA A 310 14.98 13.01 -20.56
C ALA A 310 16.07 13.05 -21.67
N PHE A 311 15.89 12.29 -22.75
CA PHE A 311 16.78 12.34 -23.92
C PHE A 311 16.33 13.38 -24.96
N TYR A 312 15.17 14.00 -24.80
CA TYR A 312 14.64 15.03 -25.67
C TYR A 312 14.88 16.42 -25.11
N PRO A 313 14.87 17.47 -25.96
CA PRO A 313 15.02 18.86 -25.52
C PRO A 313 13.90 19.27 -24.55
N SER A 314 14.21 20.04 -23.53
CA SER A 314 13.22 20.73 -22.70
C SER A 314 13.05 22.16 -23.17
N ILE A 315 11.80 22.64 -23.20
CA ILE A 315 11.45 24.02 -23.52
C ILE A 315 11.00 24.70 -22.23
N THR A 316 11.71 25.74 -21.83
CA THR A 316 11.38 26.54 -20.66
C THR A 316 11.14 27.98 -21.07
N LEU A 317 10.00 28.53 -20.70
CA LEU A 317 9.68 29.94 -20.78
C LEU A 317 9.91 30.57 -19.43
N SER A 318 10.77 31.58 -19.37
CA SER A 318 11.07 32.31 -18.14
C SER A 318 10.87 33.80 -18.34
N GLY A 319 10.38 34.46 -17.30
CA GLY A 319 10.22 35.89 -17.24
C GLY A 319 10.71 36.45 -15.91
N THR A 320 11.32 37.60 -15.93
CA THR A 320 11.73 38.30 -14.70
C THR A 320 11.26 39.76 -14.76
N ALA A 321 10.78 40.26 -13.62
CA ALA A 321 10.43 41.64 -13.43
C ALA A 321 10.92 42.09 -12.05
N GLY A 322 11.47 43.28 -11.95
CA GLY A 322 12.00 43.75 -10.68
C GLY A 322 12.76 45.06 -10.80
N TRP A 323 13.50 45.36 -9.77
CA TRP A 323 14.36 46.55 -9.71
C TRP A 323 15.73 46.15 -9.15
N THR A 324 16.74 46.88 -9.57
CA THR A 324 18.11 46.72 -9.08
C THR A 324 18.84 48.05 -9.04
N ASN A 325 19.68 48.23 -8.05
CA ASN A 325 20.65 49.30 -8.04
C ASN A 325 22.05 48.71 -8.34
N SER A 326 22.45 48.65 -9.56
CA SER A 326 23.78 48.18 -9.93
C SER A 326 24.92 49.18 -9.62
N ALA A 327 24.62 50.33 -9.05
CA ALA A 327 25.56 51.47 -8.94
C ALA A 327 25.76 52.00 -7.51
N GLY A 328 25.54 51.23 -6.46
CA GLY A 328 25.99 51.54 -5.10
C GLY A 328 25.46 52.84 -4.46
N SER A 329 24.41 53.45 -4.93
CA SER A 329 23.81 54.64 -4.35
C SER A 329 22.53 54.33 -3.55
N MET A 330 22.37 55.07 -2.47
CA MET A 330 21.39 54.89 -1.40
C MET A 330 20.00 54.35 -1.80
N ILE A 331 19.39 53.65 -0.87
CA ILE A 331 18.06 52.99 -0.83
C ILE A 331 16.89 53.95 -1.20
N VAL A 332 17.10 55.22 -1.39
CA VAL A 332 16.10 56.29 -1.60
C VAL A 332 15.48 56.30 -3.00
N ASN A 333 16.15 55.66 -3.96
CA ASN A 333 15.60 55.47 -5.30
C ASN A 333 15.58 53.98 -5.64
N PRO A 334 14.41 53.36 -5.90
CA PRO A 334 14.26 51.89 -6.10
C PRO A 334 15.04 51.36 -7.32
N GLY A 335 15.86 52.18 -7.97
CA GLY A 335 16.66 51.76 -9.11
C GLY A 335 15.84 51.61 -10.40
N LYS A 336 16.47 51.08 -11.42
CA LYS A 336 15.84 50.89 -12.72
C LYS A 336 14.98 49.64 -12.75
N LEU A 337 13.80 49.75 -13.31
CA LEU A 337 12.94 48.62 -13.60
C LEU A 337 13.61 47.68 -14.62
N LEU A 338 13.73 46.42 -14.26
CA LEU A 338 14.22 45.36 -15.13
C LEU A 338 13.03 44.46 -15.56
N PHE A 339 12.92 44.26 -16.85
CA PHE A 339 11.96 43.31 -17.41
C PHE A 339 12.69 42.42 -18.43
N SER A 340 12.53 41.11 -18.33
CA SER A 340 13.09 40.16 -19.27
C SER A 340 12.12 38.99 -19.50
N ALA A 341 12.02 38.54 -20.76
CA ALA A 341 11.28 37.35 -21.13
C ALA A 341 12.17 36.52 -22.05
N ILE A 342 12.41 35.27 -21.70
CA ILE A 342 13.34 34.35 -22.39
C ILE A 342 12.64 33.01 -22.63
N GLY A 343 12.67 32.53 -23.87
CA GLY A 343 12.37 31.17 -24.23
C GLY A 343 13.70 30.40 -24.42
N SER A 344 13.91 29.33 -23.68
CA SER A 344 15.13 28.51 -23.80
C SER A 344 14.78 27.09 -24.22
N LEU A 345 15.58 26.55 -25.15
CA LEU A 345 15.58 25.16 -25.56
C LEU A 345 16.88 24.53 -25.04
N THR A 346 16.76 23.56 -24.14
CA THR A 346 17.92 22.90 -23.53
C THR A 346 17.92 21.43 -23.89
N GLN A 347 18.99 20.98 -24.54
CA GLN A 347 19.22 19.58 -24.89
C GLN A 347 20.45 19.06 -24.15
N PRO A 348 20.32 18.08 -23.22
CA PRO A 348 21.49 17.46 -22.62
C PRO A 348 22.19 16.55 -23.64
N LEU A 349 23.40 16.90 -24.05
CA LEU A 349 24.23 16.07 -24.96
C LEU A 349 25.00 14.98 -24.20
N PHE A 350 25.49 15.30 -23.02
CA PHE A 350 26.20 14.38 -22.13
C PHE A 350 25.95 14.77 -20.67
N ASN A 351 25.39 13.87 -19.91
CA ASN A 351 25.09 14.04 -18.48
C ASN A 351 25.72 12.93 -17.65
N LYS A 352 27.03 12.73 -17.81
CA LYS A 352 27.83 11.73 -17.06
C LYS A 352 27.20 10.32 -17.04
N GLY A 353 26.43 9.96 -18.07
CA GLY A 353 25.75 8.66 -18.17
C GLY A 353 24.46 8.54 -17.34
N LEU A 354 24.04 9.59 -16.61
CA LEU A 354 22.88 9.53 -15.68
C LEU A 354 21.59 9.13 -16.40
N ASN A 355 21.29 9.74 -17.56
CA ASN A 355 20.07 9.44 -18.32
C ASN A 355 20.06 7.98 -18.82
N VAL A 356 21.22 7.46 -19.25
CA VAL A 356 21.35 6.06 -19.70
C VAL A 356 21.18 5.10 -18.53
N ALA A 357 21.80 5.40 -17.40
CA ALA A 357 21.66 4.58 -16.19
C ALA A 357 20.20 4.57 -15.71
N GLN A 358 19.55 5.73 -15.64
CA GLN A 358 18.14 5.84 -15.23
C GLN A 358 17.22 5.05 -16.16
N LEU A 359 17.42 5.16 -17.49
CA LEU A 359 16.62 4.39 -18.44
C LEU A 359 16.84 2.87 -18.28
N LYS A 360 18.09 2.43 -18.12
CA LYS A 360 18.40 1.00 -17.89
C LYS A 360 17.73 0.48 -16.61
N ILE A 361 17.81 1.23 -15.51
CA ILE A 361 17.15 0.86 -14.25
C ILE A 361 15.64 0.73 -14.48
N CYS A 362 15.00 1.71 -15.12
CA CYS A 362 13.57 1.65 -15.38
C CYS A 362 13.16 0.46 -16.29
N LEU A 363 14.00 0.13 -17.28
CA LEU A 363 13.74 -1.01 -18.17
C LEU A 363 13.79 -2.35 -17.42
N LEU A 364 14.66 -2.51 -16.42
CA LEU A 364 14.71 -3.73 -15.60
C LEU A 364 13.43 -3.99 -14.82
N TYR A 365 12.69 -2.94 -14.46
CA TYR A 365 11.39 -3.06 -13.79
C TYR A 365 10.20 -3.28 -14.74
N THR A 366 10.40 -3.11 -16.05
CA THR A 366 9.35 -3.26 -17.07
C THR A 366 9.65 -4.39 -18.06
N SER A 367 10.80 -5.05 -17.92
CA SER A 367 11.12 -6.26 -18.68
C SER A 367 10.45 -7.47 -18.02
N PRO A 368 9.85 -8.39 -18.79
CA PRO A 368 9.26 -9.62 -18.29
C PRO A 368 10.31 -10.54 -17.68
#